data_4a12e366dc07daf68405cf9cae776819
#
_entry.id   4a12e366dc07daf68405cf9cae776819
#
_cell.length_a   1.000
_cell.length_b   1.000
_cell.length_c   1.000
_cell.angle_alpha   90.00
_cell.angle_beta   90.00
_cell.angle_gamma   90.00
#
_symmetry.space_group_name_H-M   'P 1'
#
loop_
_entity.id
_entity.type
_entity.pdbx_description
1 polymer ?
#
loop_
_entity_poly.entity_id
_entity_poly.type
_entity_poly.pdbx_seq_one_letter_code
_entity_poly.pdbx_strand_id
1 'polypeptide(L)'
;MEHVDDIYEIEPDLSGEGLAVGVVVSRFNPTVCEALLSACLAELEAIGVNRDDMTVVSVPGALEIPMALRKMAATGQFKALVALGAVIRGETYHFELVSDQSGAGIMRVALDSGIPIANGVLTT
;
A
#
# COMPACT_ATOMS: atom_id res chain seq x y z
N MET A 1 11.96 23.38 10.65
CA MET A 1 13.18 22.72 10.21
C MET A 1 14.15 22.59 11.36
N GLU A 2 14.67 21.40 11.56
CA GLU A 2 15.64 21.11 12.59
C GLU A 2 17.03 20.98 11.99
N HIS A 3 18.02 21.38 12.76
CA HIS A 3 19.42 21.22 12.40
C HIS A 3 20.10 20.33 13.44
N VAL A 4 20.87 19.36 12.97
CA VAL A 4 21.73 18.52 13.81
C VAL A 4 23.15 18.87 13.44
N ASP A 5 23.91 19.48 14.37
CA ASP A 5 25.31 19.87 14.15
C ASP A 5 25.52 20.67 12.86
N ASP A 6 24.72 21.70 12.61
CA ASP A 6 24.74 22.52 11.41
C ASP A 6 24.36 21.79 10.11
N ILE A 7 23.83 20.60 10.22
CA ILE A 7 23.35 19.82 9.07
C ILE A 7 21.88 20.13 8.85
N TYR A 8 21.53 20.40 7.59
CA TYR A 8 20.14 20.60 7.19
C TYR A 8 19.40 19.27 7.19
N GLU A 9 18.31 19.20 7.92
CA GLU A 9 17.45 18.03 7.97
C GLU A 9 16.08 18.37 7.40
N ILE A 10 15.60 17.55 6.46
CA ILE A 10 14.28 17.72 5.86
C ILE A 10 13.23 17.20 6.84
N GLU A 11 12.30 18.09 7.23
CA GLU A 11 11.18 17.67 8.08
C GLU A 11 10.19 16.84 7.28
N PRO A 12 9.62 15.76 7.88
CA PRO A 12 8.57 15.02 7.22
C PRO A 12 7.30 15.88 7.08
N ASP A 13 6.71 15.82 5.89
CA ASP A 13 5.41 16.41 5.64
C ASP A 13 4.37 15.30 5.69
N LEU A 14 3.54 15.31 6.74
CA LEU A 14 2.51 14.29 6.99
C LEU A 14 1.16 14.67 6.39
N SER A 15 1.11 15.73 5.58
CA SER A 15 -0.14 16.14 4.93
C SER A 15 -0.37 15.32 3.66
N GLY A 16 -1.59 14.81 3.51
CA GLY A 16 -2.06 14.16 2.29
C GLY A 16 -2.86 15.09 1.38
N GLU A 17 -2.90 16.38 1.70
CA GLU A 17 -3.69 17.33 0.93
C GLU A 17 -3.23 17.41 -0.52
N GLY A 18 -4.18 17.26 -1.46
CA GLY A 18 -3.91 17.30 -2.89
C GLY A 18 -3.34 16.01 -3.48
N LEU A 19 -3.15 14.96 -2.68
CA LEU A 19 -2.60 13.70 -3.18
C LEU A 19 -3.70 12.76 -3.68
N ALA A 20 -3.48 12.16 -4.84
CA ALA A 20 -4.29 11.06 -5.33
C ALA A 20 -3.65 9.74 -4.89
N VAL A 21 -4.41 8.91 -4.19
CA VAL A 21 -3.94 7.66 -3.59
C VAL A 21 -4.75 6.49 -4.11
N GLY A 22 -4.05 5.45 -4.57
CA GLY A 22 -4.66 4.18 -4.94
C GLY A 22 -4.43 3.13 -3.86
N VAL A 23 -5.45 2.32 -3.60
CA VAL A 23 -5.39 1.25 -2.62
C VAL A 23 -5.77 -0.06 -3.31
N VAL A 24 -4.89 -1.05 -3.22
CA VAL A 24 -5.17 -2.41 -3.68
C VAL A 24 -5.38 -3.27 -2.44
N VAL A 25 -6.52 -3.93 -2.35
CA VAL A 25 -6.86 -4.78 -1.21
C VAL A 25 -7.21 -6.19 -1.69
N SER A 26 -6.69 -7.21 -1.01
CA SER A 26 -7.05 -8.59 -1.32
C SER A 26 -8.41 -8.95 -0.73
N ARG A 27 -9.13 -9.85 -1.41
CA ARG A 27 -10.43 -10.36 -0.93
C ARG A 27 -10.28 -11.61 -0.07
N PHE A 28 -9.09 -12.17 0.03
CA PHE A 28 -8.83 -13.32 0.89
C PHE A 28 -8.95 -12.90 2.36
N ASN A 29 -9.66 -13.70 3.16
CA ASN A 29 -10.00 -13.36 4.53
C ASN A 29 -10.72 -11.99 4.61
N PRO A 30 -11.99 -11.93 4.13
CA PRO A 30 -12.68 -10.65 3.96
C PRO A 30 -12.82 -9.83 5.25
N THR A 31 -13.06 -10.49 6.38
CA THR A 31 -13.24 -9.79 7.67
C THR A 31 -12.01 -8.95 8.02
N VAL A 32 -10.82 -9.54 7.89
CA VAL A 32 -9.56 -8.84 8.17
C VAL A 32 -9.30 -7.77 7.12
N CYS A 33 -9.44 -8.11 5.85
CA CYS A 33 -9.14 -7.17 4.76
C CYS A 33 -10.10 -5.97 4.74
N GLU A 34 -11.37 -6.18 5.05
CA GLU A 34 -12.32 -5.07 5.17
C GLU A 34 -11.97 -4.14 6.33
N ALA A 35 -11.53 -4.70 7.47
CA ALA A 35 -11.09 -3.89 8.59
C ALA A 35 -9.83 -3.08 8.24
N LEU A 36 -8.88 -3.69 7.53
CA LEU A 36 -7.68 -2.98 7.06
C LEU A 36 -8.04 -1.85 6.10
N LEU A 37 -8.94 -2.11 5.18
CA LEU A 37 -9.38 -1.10 4.22
C LEU A 37 -10.06 0.08 4.92
N SER A 38 -11.00 -0.19 5.83
CA SER A 38 -11.69 0.85 6.58
C SER A 38 -10.70 1.73 7.36
N ALA A 39 -9.75 1.10 8.06
CA ALA A 39 -8.75 1.83 8.81
C ALA A 39 -7.84 2.67 7.90
N CYS A 40 -7.45 2.11 6.76
CA CYS A 40 -6.62 2.82 5.78
C CYS A 40 -7.33 4.06 5.24
N LEU A 41 -8.57 3.92 4.80
CA LEU A 41 -9.33 5.04 4.26
C LEU A 41 -9.57 6.13 5.30
N ALA A 42 -9.88 5.73 6.53
CA ALA A 42 -10.06 6.69 7.63
C ALA A 42 -8.78 7.48 7.92
N GLU A 43 -7.63 6.79 7.93
CA GLU A 43 -6.35 7.46 8.16
C GLU A 43 -5.98 8.39 7.00
N LEU A 44 -6.21 7.98 5.76
CA LEU A 44 -5.97 8.84 4.61
C LEU A 44 -6.81 10.12 4.69
N GLU A 45 -8.09 10.01 5.06
CA GLU A 45 -8.94 11.18 5.29
C GLU A 45 -8.39 12.06 6.41
N ALA A 46 -7.96 11.44 7.51
CA ALA A 46 -7.45 12.18 8.68
C ALA A 46 -6.22 13.02 8.35
N ILE A 47 -5.38 12.57 7.43
CA ILE A 47 -4.19 13.32 7.01
C ILE A 47 -4.46 14.26 5.83
N GLY A 48 -5.69 14.35 5.37
CA GLY A 48 -6.11 15.36 4.39
C GLY A 48 -6.32 14.88 2.97
N VAL A 49 -6.27 13.56 2.71
CA VAL A 49 -6.59 13.04 1.37
C VAL A 49 -8.09 13.17 1.14
N ASN A 50 -8.47 13.78 0.03
CA ASN A 50 -9.87 13.93 -0.34
C ASN A 50 -10.42 12.57 -0.80
N ARG A 51 -11.65 12.25 -0.41
CA ARG A 51 -12.29 10.99 -0.82
C ARG A 51 -12.36 10.84 -2.34
N ASP A 52 -12.55 11.93 -3.06
CA ASP A 52 -12.58 11.92 -4.53
C ASP A 52 -11.21 11.59 -5.14
N ASP A 53 -10.14 11.68 -4.37
CA ASP A 53 -8.78 11.37 -4.78
C ASP A 53 -8.34 9.97 -4.34
N MET A 54 -9.25 9.17 -3.81
CA MET A 54 -8.99 7.79 -3.42
C MET A 54 -9.60 6.83 -4.44
N THR A 55 -8.82 5.83 -4.85
CA THR A 55 -9.30 4.76 -5.74
C THR A 55 -8.98 3.42 -5.09
N VAL A 56 -9.97 2.55 -4.97
CA VAL A 56 -9.80 1.22 -4.37
C VAL A 56 -10.02 0.15 -5.44
N VAL A 57 -9.07 -0.77 -5.52
CA VAL A 57 -9.16 -1.95 -6.39
C VAL A 57 -9.03 -3.19 -5.53
N SER A 58 -9.93 -4.15 -5.68
CA SER A 58 -9.81 -5.42 -4.98
C SER A 58 -9.28 -6.51 -5.90
N VAL A 59 -8.50 -7.44 -5.33
CA VAL A 59 -7.91 -8.58 -6.03
C VAL A 59 -8.18 -9.85 -5.24
N PRO A 60 -8.11 -11.05 -5.89
CA PRO A 60 -8.43 -12.30 -5.18
C PRO A 60 -7.51 -12.59 -4.00
N GLY A 61 -6.21 -12.39 -4.12
CA GLY A 61 -5.25 -12.71 -3.07
C GLY A 61 -4.00 -11.84 -3.16
N ALA A 62 -3.09 -12.05 -2.21
CA ALA A 62 -1.89 -11.23 -2.10
C ALA A 62 -0.96 -11.34 -3.31
N LEU A 63 -0.94 -12.50 -4.00
CA LEU A 63 -0.08 -12.68 -5.18
C LEU A 63 -0.52 -11.80 -6.36
N GLU A 64 -1.77 -11.37 -6.41
CA GLU A 64 -2.30 -10.53 -7.49
C GLU A 64 -2.11 -9.03 -7.21
N ILE A 65 -1.70 -8.68 -5.99
CA ILE A 65 -1.51 -7.28 -5.61
C ILE A 65 -0.45 -6.58 -6.47
N PRO A 66 0.75 -7.15 -6.70
CA PRO A 66 1.77 -6.46 -7.48
C PRO A 66 1.33 -6.09 -8.90
N MET A 67 0.59 -6.97 -9.58
CA MET A 67 0.11 -6.68 -10.93
C MET A 67 -0.89 -5.52 -10.94
N ALA A 68 -1.80 -5.49 -9.97
CA ALA A 68 -2.76 -4.39 -9.86
C ALA A 68 -2.06 -3.06 -9.56
N LEU A 69 -1.09 -3.07 -8.66
CA LEU A 69 -0.28 -1.89 -8.36
C LEU A 69 0.46 -1.39 -9.60
N ARG A 70 1.06 -2.30 -10.36
CA ARG A 70 1.78 -1.94 -11.58
C ARG A 70 0.88 -1.26 -12.60
N LYS A 71 -0.32 -1.78 -12.78
CA LYS A 71 -1.29 -1.19 -13.70
C LYS A 71 -1.75 0.19 -13.24
N MET A 72 -2.00 0.35 -11.95
CA MET A 72 -2.35 1.66 -11.38
C MET A 72 -1.21 2.66 -11.52
N ALA A 73 0.02 2.23 -11.22
CA ALA A 73 1.21 3.07 -11.38
C ALA A 73 1.37 3.56 -12.82
N ALA A 74 1.10 2.69 -13.79
CA ALA A 74 1.25 3.02 -15.21
C ALA A 74 0.27 4.09 -15.69
N THR A 75 -0.84 4.34 -14.98
CA THR A 75 -1.79 5.38 -15.36
C THR A 75 -1.24 6.79 -15.16
N GLY A 76 -0.25 6.97 -14.32
CA GLY A 76 0.28 8.28 -13.96
C GLY A 76 -0.65 9.12 -13.09
N GLN A 77 -1.76 8.56 -12.63
CA GLN A 77 -2.78 9.30 -11.88
C GLN A 77 -2.52 9.36 -10.37
N PHE A 78 -1.66 8.47 -9.85
CA PHE A 78 -1.48 8.32 -8.40
C PHE A 78 -0.12 8.83 -7.95
N LYS A 79 -0.11 9.53 -6.81
CA LYS A 79 1.12 9.99 -6.16
C LYS A 79 1.64 8.99 -5.14
N ALA A 80 0.77 8.11 -4.66
CA ALA A 80 1.13 7.04 -3.72
C ALA A 80 0.15 5.88 -3.89
N LEU A 81 0.61 4.69 -3.55
CA LEU A 81 -0.20 3.48 -3.59
C LEU A 81 -0.09 2.77 -2.24
N VAL A 82 -1.13 2.02 -1.89
CA VAL A 82 -1.19 1.22 -0.68
C VAL A 82 -1.59 -0.21 -1.04
N ALA A 83 -0.88 -1.18 -0.50
CA ALA A 83 -1.22 -2.60 -0.63
C ALA A 83 -1.75 -3.12 0.71
N LEU A 84 -2.93 -3.71 0.70
CA LEU A 84 -3.57 -4.28 1.89
C LEU A 84 -3.94 -5.72 1.64
N GLY A 85 -3.68 -6.58 2.61
CA GLY A 85 -4.03 -7.98 2.51
C GLY A 85 -3.68 -8.73 3.78
N ALA A 86 -3.98 -10.02 3.78
CA ALA A 86 -3.60 -10.90 4.87
C ALA A 86 -3.13 -12.22 4.31
N VAL A 87 -1.97 -12.68 4.76
CA VAL A 87 -1.43 -14.00 4.45
C VAL A 87 -1.36 -14.75 5.77
N ILE A 88 -2.08 -15.87 5.84
CA ILE A 88 -2.21 -16.63 7.07
C ILE A 88 -1.39 -17.90 6.94
N ARG A 89 -0.55 -18.16 7.96
CA ARG A 89 0.29 -19.34 8.01
C ARG A 89 -0.56 -20.61 8.06
N GLY A 90 -0.28 -21.52 7.14
CA GLY A 90 -0.87 -22.85 7.12
C GLY A 90 0.17 -23.91 7.39
N GLU A 91 -0.16 -25.17 7.10
CA GLU A 91 0.74 -26.32 7.31
C GLU A 91 1.71 -26.53 6.15
N THR A 92 1.51 -25.83 5.03
CA THR A 92 2.34 -25.99 3.84
C THR A 92 3.25 -24.80 3.63
N TYR A 93 4.19 -24.93 2.69
CA TYR A 93 5.09 -23.85 2.29
C TYR A 93 4.36 -22.68 1.60
N HIS A 94 3.07 -22.79 1.36
CA HIS A 94 2.29 -21.78 0.66
C HIS A 94 2.36 -20.40 1.31
N PHE A 95 2.36 -20.36 2.66
CA PHE A 95 2.48 -19.09 3.39
C PHE A 95 3.76 -18.34 3.03
N GLU A 96 4.90 -19.03 3.06
CA GLU A 96 6.20 -18.43 2.76
C GLU A 96 6.27 -17.99 1.30
N LEU A 97 5.75 -18.80 0.39
CA LEU A 97 5.71 -18.47 -1.03
C LEU A 97 4.91 -17.19 -1.28
N VAL A 98 3.71 -17.11 -0.74
CA VAL A 98 2.83 -15.95 -0.95
C VAL A 98 3.42 -14.70 -0.30
N SER A 99 3.93 -14.82 0.93
CA SER A 99 4.54 -13.70 1.65
C SER A 99 5.76 -13.15 0.90
N ASP A 100 6.66 -14.03 0.48
CA ASP A 100 7.90 -13.64 -0.18
C ASP A 100 7.64 -13.04 -1.56
N GLN A 101 6.79 -13.69 -2.35
CA GLN A 101 6.54 -13.23 -3.73
C GLN A 101 5.71 -11.96 -3.77
N SER A 102 4.71 -11.82 -2.91
CA SER A 102 3.93 -10.59 -2.86
C SER A 102 4.79 -9.42 -2.38
N GLY A 103 5.60 -9.61 -1.35
CA GLY A 103 6.50 -8.58 -0.84
C GLY A 103 7.54 -8.15 -1.86
N ALA A 104 8.19 -9.11 -2.51
CA ALA A 104 9.17 -8.83 -3.56
C ALA A 104 8.53 -8.12 -4.75
N GLY A 105 7.33 -8.53 -5.15
CA GLY A 105 6.60 -7.91 -6.25
C GLY A 105 6.20 -6.48 -5.95
N ILE A 106 5.71 -6.20 -4.75
CA ILE A 106 5.35 -4.85 -4.33
C ILE A 106 6.58 -3.93 -4.35
N MET A 107 7.70 -4.39 -3.80
CA MET A 107 8.95 -3.63 -3.80
C MET A 107 9.41 -3.33 -5.23
N ARG A 108 9.32 -4.31 -6.12
CA ARG A 108 9.72 -4.13 -7.50
C ARG A 108 8.88 -3.07 -8.21
N VAL A 109 7.57 -3.08 -8.00
CA VAL A 109 6.70 -2.05 -8.60
C VAL A 109 7.07 -0.66 -8.08
N ALA A 110 7.32 -0.54 -6.78
CA ALA A 110 7.72 0.75 -6.20
C ALA A 110 9.01 1.27 -6.81
N LEU A 111 10.01 0.41 -6.94
CA LEU A 111 11.31 0.80 -7.49
C LEU A 111 11.21 1.12 -8.99
N ASP A 112 10.48 0.31 -9.76
CA ASP A 112 10.37 0.51 -11.21
C ASP A 112 9.52 1.73 -11.56
N SER A 113 8.48 2.02 -10.79
CA SER A 113 7.58 3.14 -11.06
C SER A 113 8.04 4.45 -10.43
N GLY A 114 8.83 4.39 -9.39
CA GLY A 114 9.21 5.56 -8.60
C GLY A 114 8.07 6.10 -7.72
N ILE A 115 6.95 5.36 -7.61
CA ILE A 115 5.82 5.76 -6.78
C ILE A 115 5.94 5.09 -5.41
N PRO A 116 5.83 5.85 -4.30
CA PRO A 116 5.85 5.26 -2.97
C PRO A 116 4.69 4.28 -2.80
N ILE A 117 4.98 3.10 -2.28
CA ILE A 117 3.96 2.08 -2.01
C ILE A 117 4.10 1.63 -0.56
N ALA A 118 3.05 1.85 0.23
CA ALA A 118 2.97 1.33 1.58
C ALA A 118 2.51 -0.12 1.55
N ASN A 119 3.26 -1.01 2.19
CA ASN A 119 2.92 -2.43 2.26
C ASN A 119 2.25 -2.73 3.60
N GLY A 120 0.92 -2.85 3.59
CA GLY A 120 0.10 -3.25 4.71
C GLY A 120 -0.41 -4.68 4.59
N VAL A 121 0.33 -5.57 3.91
CA VAL A 121 -0.01 -6.99 3.83
C VAL A 121 0.46 -7.66 5.12
N LEU A 122 -0.50 -8.11 5.93
CA LEU A 122 -0.21 -8.80 7.18
C LEU A 122 0.19 -10.24 6.91
N THR A 123 1.19 -10.71 7.64
CA THR A 123 1.66 -12.11 7.59
C THR A 123 1.59 -12.68 9.00
N THR A 124 0.70 -13.63 9.24
CA THR A 124 0.45 -14.16 10.60
C THR A 124 0.48 -15.68 10.68
#